data_1aecd35e40a937b1d69a05da8ce17720
#
_entry.id   1aecd35e40a937b1d69a05da8ce17720
#
_cell.length_a   1.000
_cell.length_b   1.000
_cell.length_c   1.000
_cell.angle_alpha   90.00
_cell.angle_beta   90.00
_cell.angle_gamma   90.00
#
_symmetry.space_group_name_H-M   'P 1'
#
loop_
_entity.id
_entity.type
_entity.pdbx_description
1 polymer ?
#
loop_
_entity_poly.entity_id
_entity_poly.type
_entity_poly.pdbx_seq_one_letter_code
_entity_poly.pdbx_strand_id
1 'polypeptide(L)'
;MYDVVIIGAGIIGTFIARELSRYDLKIAIIDKENDIANGTTKANSAIIHAGYDAKPGTLKARFNSLGNPMFDQICKELDVPFKRIGSLVIGFDEQDMKKIYKLYEKGIQNGIPGIEILDRQQVKKMEPNISENVVGALYAPTCGIVGPWELAIALAENAMENGVELFLNNE
;
A
#
# COMPACT_ATOMS: atom_id res chain seq x y z
N MET A 1 6.51 -29.12 -16.59
CA MET A 1 5.57 -28.16 -17.19
C MET A 1 4.92 -27.42 -16.01
N TYR A 2 4.79 -26.11 -16.08
CA TYR A 2 4.13 -25.28 -15.04
C TYR A 2 2.66 -25.09 -15.42
N ASP A 3 1.80 -25.05 -14.40
CA ASP A 3 0.38 -24.71 -14.56
C ASP A 3 0.21 -23.20 -14.64
N VAL A 4 1.04 -22.44 -13.91
CA VAL A 4 1.04 -20.97 -13.90
C VAL A 4 2.47 -20.44 -13.98
N VAL A 5 2.66 -19.43 -14.84
CA VAL A 5 3.92 -18.65 -14.90
C VAL A 5 3.59 -17.19 -14.65
N ILE A 6 4.24 -16.61 -13.64
CA ILE A 6 4.09 -15.21 -13.25
C ILE A 6 5.30 -14.44 -13.80
N ILE A 7 5.06 -13.40 -14.59
CA ILE A 7 6.12 -12.56 -15.16
C ILE A 7 6.28 -11.32 -14.28
N GLY A 8 7.43 -11.21 -13.65
CA GLY A 8 7.81 -10.14 -12.73
C GLY A 8 7.78 -10.53 -11.27
N ALA A 9 8.91 -10.42 -10.59
CA ALA A 9 9.11 -10.67 -9.15
C ALA A 9 9.01 -9.38 -8.31
N GLY A 10 8.20 -8.40 -8.74
CA GLY A 10 7.82 -7.26 -7.92
C GLY A 10 6.71 -7.62 -6.94
N ILE A 11 6.28 -6.65 -6.11
CA ILE A 11 5.27 -6.86 -5.06
C ILE A 11 3.98 -7.53 -5.56
N ILE A 12 3.52 -7.23 -6.76
CA ILE A 12 2.29 -7.83 -7.31
C ILE A 12 2.51 -9.31 -7.66
N GLY A 13 3.62 -9.63 -8.34
CA GLY A 13 3.94 -11.02 -8.73
C GLY A 13 4.16 -11.91 -7.52
N THR A 14 4.89 -11.42 -6.51
CA THR A 14 5.15 -12.17 -5.27
C THR A 14 3.89 -12.39 -4.44
N PHE A 15 2.96 -11.41 -4.40
CA PHE A 15 1.65 -11.60 -3.78
C PHE A 15 0.82 -12.66 -4.50
N ILE A 16 0.75 -12.60 -5.84
CA ILE A 16 0.01 -13.58 -6.63
C ILE A 16 0.59 -14.98 -6.42
N ALA A 17 1.92 -15.10 -6.42
CA ALA A 17 2.60 -16.37 -6.21
C ALA A 17 2.26 -16.96 -4.84
N ARG A 18 2.34 -16.15 -3.77
CA ARG A 18 1.97 -16.58 -2.42
C ARG A 18 0.52 -17.04 -2.32
N GLU A 19 -0.41 -16.30 -2.91
CA GLU A 19 -1.82 -16.69 -2.85
C GLU A 19 -2.10 -17.96 -3.67
N LEU A 20 -1.45 -18.13 -4.81
CA LEU A 20 -1.59 -19.32 -5.64
C LEU A 20 -0.89 -20.56 -5.06
N SER A 21 0.17 -20.38 -4.26
CA SER A 21 0.89 -21.49 -3.61
C SER A 21 0.06 -22.25 -2.58
N ARG A 22 -1.13 -21.77 -2.26
CA ARG A 22 -2.12 -22.47 -1.42
C ARG A 22 -2.86 -23.60 -2.16
N TYR A 23 -2.68 -23.69 -3.47
CA TYR A 23 -3.32 -24.67 -4.32
C TYR A 23 -2.31 -25.69 -4.83
N ASP A 24 -2.76 -26.88 -5.18
CA ASP A 24 -1.92 -27.92 -5.80
C ASP A 24 -1.62 -27.56 -7.26
N LEU A 25 -0.72 -26.60 -7.46
CA LEU A 25 -0.29 -26.06 -8.75
C LEU A 25 1.23 -26.01 -8.81
N LYS A 26 1.78 -26.28 -10.00
CA LYS A 26 3.19 -25.99 -10.30
C LYS A 26 3.32 -24.55 -10.79
N ILE A 27 3.93 -23.71 -9.97
CA ILE A 27 4.01 -22.27 -10.20
C ILE A 27 5.46 -21.84 -10.38
N ALA A 28 5.71 -20.99 -11.36
CA ALA A 28 6.99 -20.32 -11.55
C ALA A 28 6.82 -18.80 -11.55
N ILE A 29 7.79 -18.10 -10.96
CA ILE A 29 8.00 -16.66 -11.14
C ILE A 29 9.23 -16.48 -12.02
N ILE A 30 9.14 -15.63 -13.04
CA ILE A 30 10.26 -15.27 -13.91
C ILE A 30 10.49 -13.76 -13.81
N ASP A 31 11.72 -13.35 -13.58
CA ASP A 31 12.11 -11.93 -13.64
C ASP A 31 13.43 -11.76 -14.42
N LYS A 32 13.49 -10.70 -15.21
CA LYS A 32 14.69 -10.34 -15.96
C LYS A 32 15.81 -9.80 -15.08
N GLU A 33 15.47 -9.27 -13.93
CA GLU A 33 16.43 -8.69 -12.99
C GLU A 33 17.16 -9.79 -12.21
N ASN A 34 18.28 -9.41 -11.58
CA ASN A 34 19.09 -10.31 -10.77
C ASN A 34 18.59 -10.49 -9.34
N ASP A 35 17.51 -9.79 -8.97
CA ASP A 35 16.90 -9.88 -7.65
C ASP A 35 15.42 -9.51 -7.71
N ILE A 36 14.66 -9.95 -6.71
CA ILE A 36 13.25 -9.56 -6.53
C ILE A 36 13.12 -8.09 -6.15
N ALA A 37 11.94 -7.54 -6.39
CA ALA A 37 11.60 -6.14 -6.09
C ALA A 37 12.49 -5.09 -6.78
N ASN A 38 13.28 -5.45 -7.78
CA ASN A 38 14.31 -4.57 -8.38
C ASN A 38 13.77 -3.48 -9.31
N GLY A 39 12.44 -3.42 -9.51
CA GLY A 39 11.74 -2.39 -10.28
C GLY A 39 11.09 -1.31 -9.40
N THR A 40 9.84 -0.97 -9.72
CA THR A 40 9.04 0.05 -9.02
C THR A 40 8.84 -0.25 -7.53
N THR A 41 8.88 -1.51 -7.13
CA THR A 41 8.68 -1.94 -5.74
C THR A 41 9.74 -1.34 -4.80
N LYS A 42 10.98 -1.15 -5.24
CA LYS A 42 12.04 -0.50 -4.44
C LYS A 42 12.02 1.03 -4.51
N ALA A 43 11.30 1.61 -5.46
CA ALA A 43 11.36 3.03 -5.78
C ALA A 43 9.98 3.69 -5.62
N ASN A 44 9.47 3.72 -4.39
CA ASN A 44 8.20 4.34 -4.02
C ASN A 44 8.27 4.94 -2.62
N SER A 45 7.18 5.55 -2.15
CA SER A 45 7.11 6.24 -0.86
C SER A 45 6.78 5.32 0.33
N ALA A 46 6.66 4.03 0.14
CA ALA A 46 6.37 3.03 1.18
C ALA A 46 5.02 3.25 1.92
N ILE A 47 4.10 3.99 1.32
CA ILE A 47 2.83 4.36 1.95
C ILE A 47 1.76 3.29 1.67
N ILE A 48 1.13 2.81 2.73
CA ILE A 48 -0.13 2.07 2.66
C ILE A 48 -1.25 3.11 2.58
N HIS A 49 -1.76 3.35 1.37
CA HIS A 49 -2.79 4.37 1.12
C HIS A 49 -4.14 3.98 1.69
N ALA A 50 -4.87 4.93 2.27
CA ALA A 50 -6.25 4.73 2.71
C ALA A 50 -7.24 4.62 1.53
N GLY A 51 -7.01 5.36 0.43
CA GLY A 51 -7.84 5.32 -0.77
C GLY A 51 -8.77 6.52 -0.97
N TYR A 52 -8.58 7.59 -0.24
CA TYR A 52 -9.40 8.81 -0.34
C TYR A 52 -9.20 9.59 -1.65
N ASP A 53 -8.08 9.40 -2.35
CA ASP A 53 -7.76 10.09 -3.61
C ASP A 53 -8.39 9.44 -4.84
N ALA A 54 -8.66 8.15 -4.77
CA ALA A 54 -9.18 7.38 -5.89
C ALA A 54 -10.61 7.81 -6.25
N LYS A 55 -10.89 7.89 -7.56
CA LYS A 55 -12.24 8.22 -8.06
C LYS A 55 -13.22 7.12 -7.63
N PRO A 56 -14.30 7.47 -6.93
CA PRO A 56 -15.33 6.50 -6.52
C PRO A 56 -15.87 5.68 -7.70
N GLY A 57 -16.19 4.41 -7.47
CA GLY A 57 -16.71 3.50 -8.48
C GLY A 57 -15.66 2.88 -9.40
N THR A 58 -14.38 3.22 -9.26
CA THR A 58 -13.30 2.61 -10.04
C THR A 58 -12.69 1.39 -9.35
N LEU A 59 -12.05 0.51 -10.12
CA LEU A 59 -11.29 -0.62 -9.57
C LEU A 59 -10.17 -0.15 -8.61
N LYS A 60 -9.53 1.00 -8.91
CA LYS A 60 -8.53 1.60 -8.03
C LYS A 60 -9.12 1.89 -6.65
N ALA A 61 -10.28 2.53 -6.57
CA ALA A 61 -10.95 2.83 -5.31
C ALA A 61 -11.32 1.54 -4.56
N ARG A 62 -11.94 0.59 -5.26
CA ARG A 62 -12.35 -0.70 -4.69
C ARG A 62 -11.17 -1.46 -4.10
N PHE A 63 -10.10 -1.68 -4.88
CA PHE A 63 -8.97 -2.48 -4.42
C PHE A 63 -8.11 -1.76 -3.39
N ASN A 64 -8.07 -0.43 -3.39
CA ASN A 64 -7.41 0.33 -2.34
C ASN A 64 -8.11 0.11 -0.98
N SER A 65 -9.44 0.26 -0.94
CA SER A 65 -10.22 0.04 0.28
C SER A 65 -10.20 -1.41 0.76
N LEU A 66 -10.18 -2.39 -0.15
CA LEU A 66 -10.10 -3.81 0.22
C LEU A 66 -8.69 -4.22 0.65
N GLY A 67 -7.65 -3.71 -0.01
CA GLY A 67 -6.27 -4.09 0.26
C GLY A 67 -5.70 -3.45 1.53
N ASN A 68 -6.10 -2.23 1.87
CA ASN A 68 -5.57 -1.53 3.03
C ASN A 68 -5.64 -2.34 4.33
N PRO A 69 -6.81 -2.90 4.76
CA PRO A 69 -6.89 -3.66 6.01
C PRO A 69 -6.15 -5.01 5.97
N MET A 70 -5.82 -5.54 4.78
CA MET A 70 -5.10 -6.82 4.67
C MET A 70 -3.66 -6.74 5.17
N PHE A 71 -3.06 -5.54 5.20
CA PHE A 71 -1.68 -5.38 5.65
C PHE A 71 -1.46 -5.80 7.10
N ASP A 72 -2.45 -5.60 7.99
CA ASP A 72 -2.35 -5.96 9.40
C ASP A 72 -2.11 -7.47 9.57
N GLN A 73 -2.87 -8.28 8.85
CA GLN A 73 -2.72 -9.73 8.90
C GLN A 73 -1.48 -10.21 8.15
N ILE A 74 -1.27 -9.75 6.92
CA ILE A 74 -0.18 -10.22 6.05
C ILE A 74 1.17 -9.88 6.64
N CYS A 75 1.37 -8.66 7.13
CA CYS A 75 2.64 -8.27 7.76
C CYS A 75 2.89 -9.05 9.05
N LYS A 76 1.84 -9.38 9.82
CA LYS A 76 1.96 -10.24 10.99
C LYS A 76 2.33 -11.69 10.61
N GLU A 77 1.70 -12.25 9.58
CA GLU A 77 1.98 -13.61 9.11
C GLU A 77 3.40 -13.80 8.59
N LEU A 78 3.94 -12.74 7.96
CA LEU A 78 5.25 -12.75 7.32
C LEU A 78 6.35 -12.09 8.17
N ASP A 79 6.05 -11.68 9.40
CA ASP A 79 6.96 -10.95 10.30
C ASP A 79 7.59 -9.70 9.64
N VAL A 80 6.81 -8.98 8.82
CA VAL A 80 7.23 -7.77 8.13
C VAL A 80 6.87 -6.55 8.96
N PRO A 81 7.84 -5.69 9.30
CA PRO A 81 7.57 -4.47 10.05
C PRO A 81 6.66 -3.51 9.27
N PHE A 82 5.57 -3.08 9.90
CA PHE A 82 4.73 -2.01 9.38
C PHE A 82 4.17 -1.16 10.53
N LYS A 83 3.70 0.06 10.21
CA LYS A 83 3.12 0.95 11.21
C LYS A 83 1.90 1.67 10.63
N ARG A 84 0.79 1.63 11.39
CA ARG A 84 -0.39 2.48 11.16
C ARG A 84 -0.14 3.84 11.80
N ILE A 85 0.38 4.79 11.02
CA ILE A 85 0.73 6.13 11.50
C ILE A 85 -0.28 7.19 11.08
N GLY A 86 -1.25 6.84 10.24
CA GLY A 86 -2.14 7.79 9.58
C GLY A 86 -1.43 8.61 8.52
N SER A 87 -2.17 9.53 7.92
CA SER A 87 -1.60 10.54 7.01
C SER A 87 -2.35 11.85 7.13
N LEU A 88 -1.63 12.95 6.92
CA LEU A 88 -2.16 14.31 6.86
C LEU A 88 -1.97 14.87 5.45
N VAL A 89 -3.06 15.35 4.83
CA VAL A 89 -2.99 16.20 3.64
C VAL A 89 -3.22 17.63 4.10
N ILE A 90 -2.16 18.43 4.08
CA ILE A 90 -2.11 19.74 4.75
C ILE A 90 -2.58 20.83 3.80
N GLY A 91 -3.40 21.76 4.31
CA GLY A 91 -3.79 22.98 3.64
C GLY A 91 -3.20 24.23 4.28
N PHE A 92 -2.75 25.15 3.44
CA PHE A 92 -2.15 26.42 3.85
C PHE A 92 -3.02 27.64 3.54
N ASP A 93 -4.06 27.44 2.73
CA ASP A 93 -5.01 28.51 2.37
C ASP A 93 -6.41 27.93 2.09
N GLU A 94 -7.36 28.81 1.76
CA GLU A 94 -8.74 28.43 1.43
C GLU A 94 -8.84 27.57 0.16
N GLN A 95 -7.93 27.75 -0.81
CA GLN A 95 -7.96 26.95 -2.04
C GLN A 95 -7.53 25.51 -1.76
N ASP A 96 -6.53 25.33 -0.91
CA ASP A 96 -6.12 24.01 -0.46
C ASP A 96 -7.23 23.34 0.35
N MET A 97 -7.88 24.08 1.25
CA MET A 97 -9.02 23.54 2.00
C MET A 97 -10.17 23.10 1.09
N LYS A 98 -10.47 23.81 0.00
CA LYS A 98 -11.45 23.36 -0.99
C LYS A 98 -11.08 22.03 -1.66
N LYS A 99 -9.77 21.81 -1.92
CA LYS A 99 -9.30 20.51 -2.46
C LYS A 99 -9.41 19.41 -1.41
N ILE A 100 -9.05 19.72 -0.16
CA ILE A 100 -9.13 18.82 0.98
C ILE A 100 -10.57 18.37 1.23
N TYR A 101 -11.55 19.26 1.20
CA TYR A 101 -12.96 18.88 1.31
C TYR A 101 -13.41 17.92 0.19
N LYS A 102 -12.95 18.13 -1.05
CA LYS A 102 -13.24 17.21 -2.16
C LYS A 102 -12.60 15.82 -1.95
N LEU A 103 -11.41 15.77 -1.35
CA LEU A 103 -10.78 14.48 -0.99
C LEU A 103 -11.54 13.79 0.13
N TYR A 104 -11.99 14.56 1.13
CA TYR A 104 -12.83 14.05 2.20
C TYR A 104 -14.12 13.41 1.67
N GLU A 105 -14.86 14.14 0.81
CA GLU A 105 -16.07 13.63 0.18
C GLU A 105 -15.83 12.31 -0.58
N LYS A 106 -14.75 12.24 -1.36
CA LYS A 106 -14.34 10.99 -2.03
C LYS A 106 -14.02 9.89 -1.03
N GLY A 107 -13.31 10.21 0.05
CA GLY A 107 -12.98 9.26 1.10
C GLY A 107 -14.22 8.68 1.75
N ILE A 108 -15.23 9.50 2.05
CA ILE A 108 -16.53 9.03 2.56
C ILE A 108 -17.23 8.12 1.53
N GLN A 109 -17.26 8.50 0.24
CA GLN A 109 -17.85 7.68 -0.82
C GLN A 109 -17.12 6.33 -1.02
N ASN A 110 -15.79 6.32 -0.80
CA ASN A 110 -14.97 5.10 -0.87
C ASN A 110 -15.00 4.28 0.42
N GLY A 111 -15.74 4.72 1.45
CA GLY A 111 -15.90 4.01 2.71
C GLY A 111 -14.65 3.99 3.59
N ILE A 112 -13.80 5.05 3.54
CA ILE A 112 -12.56 5.10 4.33
C ILE A 112 -12.89 5.33 5.80
N PRO A 113 -12.54 4.39 6.70
CA PRO A 113 -12.87 4.50 8.12
C PRO A 113 -12.12 5.64 8.81
N GLY A 114 -12.82 6.41 9.63
CA GLY A 114 -12.24 7.43 10.51
C GLY A 114 -11.61 8.62 9.79
N ILE A 115 -11.87 8.81 8.48
CA ILE A 115 -11.38 9.98 7.75
C ILE A 115 -12.07 11.25 8.28
N GLU A 116 -11.30 12.30 8.54
CA GLU A 116 -11.81 13.54 9.13
C GLU A 116 -11.05 14.78 8.65
N ILE A 117 -11.70 15.94 8.78
CA ILE A 117 -11.07 17.24 8.57
C ILE A 117 -10.63 17.77 9.93
N LEU A 118 -9.36 18.09 10.05
CA LEU A 118 -8.75 18.68 11.24
C LEU A 118 -8.59 20.17 11.08
N ASP A 119 -8.85 20.93 12.14
CA ASP A 119 -8.50 22.32 12.25
C ASP A 119 -7.00 22.52 12.55
N ARG A 120 -6.53 23.77 12.52
CA ARG A 120 -5.14 24.15 12.81
C ARG A 120 -4.65 23.63 14.17
N GLN A 121 -5.48 23.70 15.21
CA GLN A 121 -5.07 23.32 16.56
C GLN A 121 -4.90 21.81 16.68
N GLN A 122 -5.80 21.05 16.07
CA GLN A 122 -5.74 19.60 16.01
C GLN A 122 -4.50 19.12 15.24
N VAL A 123 -4.22 19.74 14.08
CA VAL A 123 -3.03 19.43 13.27
C VAL A 123 -1.75 19.70 14.05
N LYS A 124 -1.63 20.84 14.71
CA LYS A 124 -0.46 21.18 15.52
C LYS A 124 -0.26 20.28 16.74
N LYS A 125 -1.34 19.77 17.31
CA LYS A 125 -1.27 18.79 18.39
C LYS A 125 -0.72 17.44 17.91
N MET A 126 -1.07 17.02 16.69
CA MET A 126 -0.58 15.77 16.08
C MET A 126 0.86 15.91 15.59
N GLU A 127 1.18 17.02 14.95
CA GLU A 127 2.48 17.31 14.37
C GLU A 127 3.00 18.67 14.86
N PRO A 128 3.68 18.72 16.02
CA PRO A 128 4.11 19.99 16.64
C PRO A 128 5.09 20.80 15.79
N ASN A 129 5.86 20.14 14.92
CA ASN A 129 6.88 20.77 14.07
C ASN A 129 6.33 21.27 12.73
N ILE A 130 5.01 21.19 12.53
CA ILE A 130 4.41 21.65 11.28
C ILE A 130 4.48 23.18 11.15
N SER A 131 4.51 23.67 9.91
CA SER A 131 4.51 25.12 9.62
C SER A 131 3.43 25.88 10.38
N GLU A 132 3.78 27.08 10.87
CA GLU A 132 2.83 28.00 11.50
C GLU A 132 1.71 28.44 10.56
N ASN A 133 1.89 28.34 9.24
CA ASN A 133 0.92 28.76 8.24
C ASN A 133 -0.15 27.69 7.93
N VAL A 134 -0.12 26.53 8.62
CA VAL A 134 -1.14 25.50 8.42
C VAL A 134 -2.53 26.04 8.78
N VAL A 135 -3.52 25.80 7.95
CA VAL A 135 -4.92 26.18 8.16
C VAL A 135 -5.74 24.98 8.64
N GLY A 136 -5.49 23.81 8.08
CA GLY A 136 -6.16 22.57 8.45
C GLY A 136 -5.59 21.39 7.65
N ALA A 137 -6.16 20.21 7.84
CA ALA A 137 -5.73 19.01 7.11
C ALA A 137 -6.87 18.00 6.94
N LEU A 138 -6.73 17.12 5.95
CA LEU A 138 -7.42 15.83 5.93
C LEU A 138 -6.59 14.83 6.70
N TYR A 139 -7.18 14.16 7.66
CA TYR A 139 -6.57 13.04 8.37
C TYR A 139 -7.19 11.71 7.94
N ALA A 140 -6.35 10.75 7.59
CA ALA A 140 -6.77 9.39 7.25
C ALA A 140 -6.03 8.39 8.17
N PRO A 141 -6.65 7.92 9.26
CA PRO A 141 -6.00 7.09 10.27
C PRO A 141 -5.58 5.71 9.77
N THR A 142 -6.23 5.21 8.72
CA THR A 142 -5.93 3.90 8.14
C THR A 142 -4.71 3.87 7.22
N CYS A 143 -4.10 5.01 6.94
CA CYS A 143 -2.80 5.06 6.27
C CYS A 143 -1.69 4.48 7.16
N GLY A 144 -0.65 3.95 6.52
CA GLY A 144 0.50 3.40 7.21
C GLY A 144 1.74 3.42 6.35
N ILE A 145 2.81 2.86 6.87
CA ILE A 145 4.07 2.64 6.16
C ILE A 145 4.51 1.19 6.32
N VAL A 146 5.15 0.65 5.29
CA VAL A 146 5.72 -0.71 5.25
C VAL A 146 7.00 -0.68 4.43
N GLY A 147 7.99 -1.52 4.76
CA GLY A 147 9.15 -1.76 3.89
C GLY A 147 8.72 -2.50 2.62
N PRO A 148 8.66 -1.84 1.43
CA PRO A 148 8.05 -2.48 0.27
C PRO A 148 8.88 -3.64 -0.28
N TRP A 149 10.20 -3.56 -0.22
CA TRP A 149 11.05 -4.69 -0.62
C TRP A 149 11.13 -5.77 0.45
N GLU A 150 11.15 -5.45 1.73
CA GLU A 150 11.02 -6.44 2.81
C GLU A 150 9.75 -7.26 2.65
N LEU A 151 8.63 -6.60 2.37
CA LEU A 151 7.36 -7.29 2.11
C LEU A 151 7.44 -8.16 0.85
N ALA A 152 8.01 -7.66 -0.26
CA ALA A 152 8.13 -8.44 -1.49
C ALA A 152 9.06 -9.66 -1.32
N ILE A 153 10.15 -9.52 -0.55
CA ILE A 153 11.06 -10.61 -0.21
C ILE A 153 10.33 -11.67 0.62
N ALA A 154 9.70 -11.27 1.70
CA ALA A 154 8.99 -12.19 2.58
C ALA A 154 7.86 -12.95 1.85
N LEU A 155 7.15 -12.27 0.93
CA LEU A 155 6.14 -12.90 0.07
C LEU A 155 6.75 -13.93 -0.88
N ALA A 156 7.90 -13.61 -1.50
CA ALA A 156 8.58 -14.53 -2.40
C ALA A 156 9.13 -15.75 -1.65
N GLU A 157 9.80 -15.53 -0.53
CA GLU A 157 10.34 -16.61 0.31
C GLU A 157 9.21 -17.55 0.78
N ASN A 158 8.10 -16.98 1.29
CA ASN A 158 6.96 -17.77 1.68
C ASN A 158 6.35 -18.56 0.51
N ALA A 159 6.27 -17.97 -0.69
CA ALA A 159 5.81 -18.68 -1.87
C ALA A 159 6.76 -19.83 -2.25
N MET A 160 8.08 -19.60 -2.19
CA MET A 160 9.09 -20.61 -2.49
C MET A 160 9.08 -21.77 -1.48
N GLU A 161 8.92 -21.49 -0.19
CA GLU A 161 8.72 -22.50 0.85
C GLU A 161 7.49 -23.40 0.59
N ASN A 162 6.50 -22.85 -0.11
CA ASN A 162 5.30 -23.57 -0.54
C ASN A 162 5.37 -24.09 -1.98
N GLY A 163 6.58 -24.24 -2.53
CA GLY A 163 6.83 -24.95 -3.79
C GLY A 163 6.82 -24.10 -5.07
N VAL A 164 6.76 -22.78 -4.96
CA VAL A 164 6.93 -21.90 -6.14
C VAL A 164 8.41 -21.84 -6.54
N GLU A 165 8.69 -21.97 -7.82
CA GLU A 165 10.04 -21.82 -8.36
C GLU A 165 10.29 -20.39 -8.84
N LEU A 166 11.44 -19.82 -8.47
CA LEU A 166 11.86 -18.46 -8.85
C LEU A 166 13.05 -18.51 -9.82
N PHE A 167 12.88 -17.88 -10.98
CA PHE A 167 13.89 -17.77 -12.03
C PHE A 167 14.26 -16.30 -12.25
N LEU A 168 15.39 -15.89 -11.74
CA LEU A 168 15.97 -14.55 -11.96
C LEU A 168 16.90 -14.57 -13.18
N ASN A 169 17.24 -13.38 -13.73
CA ASN A 169 18.04 -13.21 -14.95
C ASN A 169 17.44 -13.94 -16.17
N ASN A 170 16.14 -13.99 -16.28
CA ASN A 170 15.40 -14.61 -17.37
C ASN A 170 14.45 -13.60 -18.03
N GLU A 171 14.59 -13.43 -19.37
CA GLU A 171 13.71 -12.59 -20.21
C GLU A 171 12.72 -13.44 -21.01
#